data_5ba0b709cc315978ff2d99bfd674b898
#
_entry.id   5ba0b709cc315978ff2d99bfd674b898
#
_cell.length_a   1.000
_cell.length_b   1.000
_cell.length_c   1.000
_cell.angle_alpha   90.00
_cell.angle_beta   90.00
_cell.angle_gamma   90.00
#
_symmetry.space_group_name_H-M   'P 1'
#
loop_
_entity.id
_entity.type
_entity.pdbx_description
1 polymer ?
#
loop_
_entity_poly.entity_id
_entity_poly.type
_entity_poly.pdbx_seq_one_letter_code
_entity_poly.pdbx_strand_id
1 'polypeptide(L)'
;MVHVFTYHDKHYIYDTGSASLHECDEKTAKYLSDAPVAFTDEELKEILADVNGLKEAGLLYADEPKAYPMKSGEVKALCLHVSHDCNLRCKYCFADEGAYHSARETMSFETAKAAIDFLLKESGNRKVLEVDFFGGEPLMNLDVVKRTVYYAKEEAAKLGKRFLFTTTTNGLLLDDGAIEFFNAEMENVVLSLDGRKEIHDEVRKTVNGKGSFDAVIGQIKKFVKSRGDKHYYVRGTFTAKNLDFSKDVLFLADEGFDSLSVEPVVTDIPELQIREEHLPQIEKEYEILCDEYVKREEEGKGFNFFHFNVDLEGGPCLSKRVSACGAGNEYFSVVPNGDIYPCHQFAGDKKWRMGNVFEGKLDKDLREKFAASCLFTRRKCDGCFAKFICSGGCSANNYHYNGDIDIPYEMTCAMMKKRIECAMHVLAERKSREK
;
A
#
# COMPACT_ATOMS: atom_id res chain seq x y z
N MET A 1 18.68 13.79 -8.47
CA MET A 1 17.87 14.00 -9.73
C MET A 1 16.85 15.06 -9.48
N VAL A 2 16.67 15.97 -10.42
CA VAL A 2 15.63 17.01 -10.36
C VAL A 2 14.46 16.59 -11.24
N HIS A 3 13.25 16.64 -10.71
CA HIS A 3 12.00 16.41 -11.44
C HIS A 3 11.17 17.70 -11.43
N VAL A 4 10.78 18.13 -12.62
CA VAL A 4 9.91 19.31 -12.80
C VAL A 4 8.56 18.83 -13.29
N PHE A 5 7.49 19.29 -12.65
CA PHE A 5 6.13 18.97 -13.07
C PHE A 5 5.22 20.18 -12.90
N THR A 6 4.14 20.18 -13.68
CA THR A 6 3.14 21.23 -13.63
C THR A 6 1.81 20.64 -13.18
N TYR A 7 1.15 21.32 -12.26
CA TYR A 7 -0.19 21.01 -11.80
C TYR A 7 -1.06 22.26 -11.97
N HIS A 8 -1.98 22.25 -12.95
CA HIS A 8 -2.69 23.42 -13.46
C HIS A 8 -1.72 24.55 -13.86
N ASP A 9 -1.78 25.69 -13.19
CA ASP A 9 -0.93 26.87 -13.42
C ASP A 9 0.28 26.97 -12.47
N LYS A 10 0.43 25.99 -11.58
CA LYS A 10 1.55 25.91 -10.62
C LYS A 10 2.65 25.00 -11.14
N HIS A 11 3.89 25.42 -10.97
CA HIS A 11 5.06 24.66 -11.36
C HIS A 11 5.86 24.27 -10.15
N TYR A 12 6.32 23.02 -10.13
CA TYR A 12 7.05 22.44 -8.99
C TYR A 12 8.37 21.85 -9.42
N ILE A 13 9.32 21.94 -8.52
CA ILE A 13 10.65 21.32 -8.61
C ILE A 13 10.79 20.38 -7.42
N TYR A 14 11.04 19.11 -7.70
CA TYR A 14 11.34 18.11 -6.69
C TYR A 14 12.75 17.57 -6.86
N ASP A 15 13.59 17.65 -5.82
CA ASP A 15 14.90 17.04 -5.80
C ASP A 15 14.88 15.71 -5.07
N THR A 16 15.24 14.63 -5.78
CA THR A 16 15.17 13.27 -5.25
C THR A 16 16.21 13.01 -4.15
N GLY A 17 17.35 13.68 -4.20
CA GLY A 17 18.46 13.50 -3.25
C GLY A 17 18.18 14.13 -1.88
N SER A 18 17.67 15.34 -1.87
CA SER A 18 17.29 16.07 -0.65
C SER A 18 15.85 15.79 -0.19
N ALA A 19 15.00 15.26 -1.08
CA ALA A 19 13.54 15.19 -0.96
C ALA A 19 12.87 16.57 -0.80
N SER A 20 13.50 17.64 -1.27
CA SER A 20 12.93 18.99 -1.21
C SER A 20 11.92 19.22 -2.34
N LEU A 21 10.85 19.95 -2.04
CA LEU A 21 9.82 20.36 -2.98
C LEU A 21 9.68 21.88 -2.95
N HIS A 22 9.79 22.51 -4.11
CA HIS A 22 9.71 23.96 -4.28
C HIS A 22 8.67 24.31 -5.37
N GLU A 23 7.87 25.32 -5.12
CA GLU A 23 7.08 25.99 -6.16
C GLU A 23 7.99 26.99 -6.89
N CYS A 24 7.87 27.12 -8.20
CA CYS A 24 8.66 28.03 -9.02
C CYS A 24 7.80 28.67 -10.09
N ASP A 25 8.32 29.70 -10.76
CA ASP A 25 7.70 30.29 -11.92
C ASP A 25 7.86 29.42 -13.18
N GLU A 26 7.09 29.74 -14.21
CA GLU A 26 7.06 29.01 -15.48
C GLU A 26 8.43 29.05 -16.20
N LYS A 27 9.20 30.14 -16.09
CA LYS A 27 10.50 30.29 -16.75
C LYS A 27 11.53 29.36 -16.11
N THR A 28 11.58 29.33 -14.78
CA THR A 28 12.44 28.43 -14.03
C THR A 28 12.10 26.97 -14.29
N ALA A 29 10.81 26.62 -14.35
CA ALA A 29 10.34 25.29 -14.71
C ALA A 29 10.79 24.90 -16.13
N LYS A 30 10.64 25.79 -17.11
CA LYS A 30 11.09 25.56 -18.50
C LYS A 30 12.60 25.40 -18.60
N TYR A 31 13.36 26.19 -17.86
CA TYR A 31 14.82 26.10 -17.81
C TYR A 31 15.29 24.75 -17.26
N LEU A 32 14.72 24.31 -16.15
CA LEU A 32 15.10 23.06 -15.48
C LEU A 32 14.60 21.80 -16.19
N SER A 33 13.59 21.91 -17.04
CA SER A 33 13.10 20.79 -17.89
C SER A 33 13.76 20.72 -19.26
N ASP A 34 14.84 21.49 -19.48
CA ASP A 34 15.53 21.57 -20.78
C ASP A 34 14.57 21.90 -21.95
N ALA A 35 13.52 22.67 -21.70
CA ALA A 35 12.57 23.06 -22.73
C ALA A 35 13.27 23.92 -23.78
N PRO A 36 12.96 23.77 -25.09
CA PRO A 36 13.60 24.54 -26.16
C PRO A 36 13.05 25.99 -26.22
N VAL A 37 13.31 26.75 -25.19
CA VAL A 37 12.90 28.15 -25.02
C VAL A 37 14.14 29.04 -24.95
N ALA A 38 14.14 30.15 -25.66
CA ALA A 38 15.18 31.17 -25.51
C ALA A 38 14.84 32.11 -24.36
N PHE A 39 15.82 32.37 -23.51
CA PHE A 39 15.73 33.31 -22.42
C PHE A 39 16.61 34.54 -22.72
N THR A 40 16.21 35.68 -22.21
CA THR A 40 17.08 36.89 -22.21
C THR A 40 18.19 36.73 -21.14
N ASP A 41 19.27 37.49 -21.26
CA ASP A 41 20.38 37.49 -20.33
C ASP A 41 19.91 37.83 -18.89
N GLU A 42 18.91 38.68 -18.76
CA GLU A 42 18.33 39.11 -17.48
C GLU A 42 17.53 37.99 -16.83
N GLU A 43 16.66 37.33 -17.59
CA GLU A 43 15.91 36.14 -17.16
C GLU A 43 16.83 35.00 -16.73
N LEU A 44 17.88 34.70 -17.51
CA LEU A 44 18.87 33.69 -17.16
C LEU A 44 19.60 34.03 -15.86
N LYS A 45 19.90 35.30 -15.64
CA LYS A 45 20.58 35.74 -14.41
C LYS A 45 19.71 35.54 -13.17
N GLU A 46 18.40 35.84 -13.25
CA GLU A 46 17.44 35.61 -12.17
C GLU A 46 17.26 34.12 -11.90
N ILE A 47 16.97 33.33 -12.93
CA ILE A 47 16.81 31.86 -12.82
C ILE A 47 18.06 31.23 -12.20
N LEU A 48 19.26 31.62 -12.68
CA LEU A 48 20.51 31.06 -12.17
C LEU A 48 20.79 31.46 -10.73
N ALA A 49 20.37 32.65 -10.30
CA ALA A 49 20.51 33.09 -8.92
C ALA A 49 19.69 32.21 -7.98
N ASP A 50 18.43 31.93 -8.30
CA ASP A 50 17.53 31.07 -7.52
C ASP A 50 18.00 29.61 -7.51
N VAL A 51 18.32 29.07 -8.68
CA VAL A 51 18.81 27.69 -8.83
C VAL A 51 20.13 27.48 -8.05
N ASN A 52 21.07 28.43 -8.14
CA ASN A 52 22.33 28.35 -7.40
C ASN A 52 22.12 28.50 -5.90
N GLY A 53 21.20 29.35 -5.46
CA GLY A 53 20.84 29.48 -4.05
C GLY A 53 20.32 28.16 -3.46
N LEU A 54 19.41 27.50 -4.17
CA LEU A 54 18.91 26.16 -3.76
C LEU A 54 20.01 25.10 -3.79
N LYS A 55 20.91 25.16 -4.77
CA LYS A 55 22.04 24.23 -4.90
C LYS A 55 23.05 24.41 -3.76
N GLU A 56 23.42 25.65 -3.42
CA GLU A 56 24.30 25.97 -2.31
C GLU A 56 23.70 25.56 -0.97
N ALA A 57 22.38 25.64 -0.82
CA ALA A 57 21.65 25.16 0.34
C ALA A 57 21.52 23.61 0.40
N GLY A 58 21.98 22.87 -0.62
CA GLY A 58 21.86 21.42 -0.72
C GLY A 58 20.41 20.93 -0.95
N LEU A 59 19.56 21.81 -1.47
CA LEU A 59 18.14 21.54 -1.72
C LEU A 59 17.85 21.21 -3.20
N LEU A 60 18.83 21.42 -4.08
CA LEU A 60 18.72 21.08 -5.50
C LEU A 60 20.01 20.42 -5.98
N TYR A 61 19.89 19.41 -6.85
CA TYR A 61 21.00 18.56 -7.30
C TYR A 61 21.77 17.90 -6.16
N ALA A 62 21.10 17.59 -5.06
CA ALA A 62 21.71 16.90 -3.93
C ALA A 62 22.14 15.47 -4.32
N ASP A 63 23.21 15.00 -3.69
CA ASP A 63 23.69 13.64 -3.89
C ASP A 63 22.64 12.60 -3.46
N GLU A 64 22.38 11.66 -4.34
CA GLU A 64 21.46 10.57 -4.05
C GLU A 64 22.18 9.39 -3.39
N PRO A 65 21.55 8.75 -2.40
CA PRO A 65 22.06 7.48 -1.89
C PRO A 65 22.11 6.43 -3.01
N LYS A 66 23.27 5.78 -3.19
CA LYS A 66 23.52 4.75 -4.21
C LYS A 66 23.46 3.33 -3.66
N ALA A 67 23.50 3.18 -2.36
CA ALA A 67 23.43 1.90 -1.67
C ALA A 67 22.90 2.11 -0.25
N TYR A 68 22.35 1.06 0.29
CA TYR A 68 21.94 0.98 1.69
C TYR A 68 22.25 -0.44 2.19
N PRO A 69 22.93 -0.61 3.33
CA PRO A 69 23.22 -1.92 3.85
C PRO A 69 21.91 -2.62 4.19
N MET A 70 21.59 -3.68 3.44
CA MET A 70 20.42 -4.50 3.71
C MET A 70 20.65 -5.23 5.04
N LYS A 71 19.78 -4.95 6.01
CA LYS A 71 19.79 -5.71 7.25
C LYS A 71 19.27 -7.11 6.97
N SER A 72 20.05 -8.12 7.28
CA SER A 72 19.62 -9.50 7.13
C SER A 72 18.59 -9.85 8.19
N GLY A 73 17.43 -10.18 7.76
CA GLY A 73 16.71 -11.36 8.18
C GLY A 73 16.03 -11.40 9.52
N GLU A 74 15.94 -10.36 10.33
CA GLU A 74 15.01 -10.41 11.47
C GLU A 74 13.58 -10.26 10.95
N VAL A 75 12.76 -11.29 11.15
CA VAL A 75 11.36 -11.27 10.71
C VAL A 75 10.58 -10.25 11.55
N LYS A 76 9.88 -9.36 10.86
CA LYS A 76 9.09 -8.29 11.46
C LYS A 76 7.62 -8.67 11.57
N ALA A 77 7.08 -9.32 10.55
CA ALA A 77 5.65 -9.50 10.40
C ALA A 77 5.27 -10.81 9.71
N LEU A 78 4.09 -11.32 10.08
CA LEU A 78 3.42 -12.42 9.39
C LEU A 78 2.01 -12.01 8.95
N CYS A 79 1.64 -12.47 7.75
CA CYS A 79 0.26 -12.52 7.29
C CYS A 79 -0.26 -13.95 7.50
N LEU A 80 -1.19 -14.15 8.40
CA LEU A 80 -1.79 -15.44 8.69
C LEU A 80 -3.06 -15.63 7.86
N HIS A 81 -3.05 -16.53 6.90
CA HIS A 81 -4.24 -16.93 6.17
C HIS A 81 -5.09 -17.86 7.05
N VAL A 82 -5.87 -17.26 7.93
CA VAL A 82 -6.68 -18.03 8.89
C VAL A 82 -7.82 -18.79 8.22
N SER A 83 -8.18 -18.42 7.00
CA SER A 83 -9.20 -19.12 6.20
C SER A 83 -8.81 -19.11 4.71
N HIS A 84 -8.75 -20.26 4.09
CA HIS A 84 -8.76 -20.45 2.63
C HIS A 84 -10.18 -20.71 2.13
N ASP A 85 -11.15 -19.97 2.64
CA ASP A 85 -12.51 -19.85 2.15
C ASP A 85 -13.03 -18.42 2.35
N CYS A 86 -14.02 -18.02 1.58
CA CYS A 86 -14.64 -16.72 1.65
C CYS A 86 -16.15 -16.82 1.46
N ASN A 87 -16.90 -15.98 2.13
CA ASN A 87 -18.36 -15.86 1.99
C ASN A 87 -18.78 -14.90 0.86
N LEU A 88 -17.81 -14.31 0.13
CA LEU A 88 -18.00 -13.56 -1.11
C LEU A 88 -17.35 -14.27 -2.31
N ARG A 89 -17.72 -13.85 -3.52
CA ARG A 89 -17.20 -14.30 -4.81
C ARG A 89 -16.90 -13.06 -5.65
N CYS A 90 -15.84 -12.34 -5.24
CA CYS A 90 -15.44 -11.12 -5.93
C CYS A 90 -14.83 -11.45 -7.29
N LYS A 91 -15.30 -10.81 -8.36
CA LYS A 91 -14.86 -11.08 -9.74
C LYS A 91 -13.35 -10.90 -9.95
N TYR A 92 -12.73 -9.94 -9.25
CA TYR A 92 -11.30 -9.63 -9.37
C TYR A 92 -10.43 -10.33 -8.31
N CYS A 93 -10.95 -11.31 -7.59
CA CYS A 93 -10.25 -11.91 -6.46
C CYS A 93 -8.96 -12.62 -6.89
N PHE A 94 -7.80 -12.06 -6.54
CA PHE A 94 -6.51 -12.70 -6.79
C PHE A 94 -6.30 -14.00 -6.02
N ALA A 95 -7.09 -14.22 -4.96
CA ALA A 95 -7.02 -15.37 -4.08
C ALA A 95 -7.95 -16.53 -4.52
N ASP A 96 -8.37 -16.58 -5.78
CA ASP A 96 -9.27 -17.62 -6.29
C ASP A 96 -10.48 -17.81 -5.36
N GLU A 97 -11.29 -16.76 -5.22
CA GLU A 97 -12.44 -16.71 -4.30
C GLU A 97 -12.11 -17.08 -2.84
N GLY A 98 -10.86 -16.87 -2.44
CA GLY A 98 -10.33 -17.15 -1.10
C GLY A 98 -9.64 -18.50 -0.95
N ALA A 99 -9.67 -19.38 -1.97
CA ALA A 99 -9.07 -20.72 -1.90
C ALA A 99 -7.56 -20.74 -2.21
N TYR A 100 -7.00 -19.68 -2.80
CA TYR A 100 -5.58 -19.61 -3.16
C TYR A 100 -5.10 -20.79 -3.99
N HIS A 101 -5.93 -21.20 -4.97
CA HIS A 101 -5.67 -22.37 -5.83
C HIS A 101 -5.42 -23.68 -5.06
N SER A 102 -5.98 -23.79 -3.86
CA SER A 102 -5.87 -24.96 -2.97
C SER A 102 -7.24 -25.46 -2.50
N ALA A 103 -7.26 -26.46 -1.64
CA ALA A 103 -8.50 -26.88 -0.99
C ALA A 103 -9.03 -25.79 -0.06
N ARG A 104 -10.37 -25.66 0.04
CA ARG A 104 -11.00 -24.79 1.03
C ARG A 104 -10.79 -25.39 2.42
N GLU A 105 -10.06 -24.67 3.26
CA GLU A 105 -9.71 -25.09 4.61
C GLU A 105 -9.55 -23.89 5.54
N THR A 106 -9.58 -24.12 6.83
CA THR A 106 -9.30 -23.10 7.85
C THR A 106 -8.06 -23.48 8.64
N MET A 107 -7.29 -22.48 9.04
CA MET A 107 -6.10 -22.67 9.86
C MET A 107 -6.50 -23.24 11.24
N SER A 108 -5.81 -24.27 11.68
CA SER A 108 -5.94 -24.75 13.05
C SER A 108 -5.25 -23.80 14.03
N PHE A 109 -5.64 -23.83 15.29
CA PHE A 109 -4.93 -23.07 16.31
C PHE A 109 -3.48 -23.55 16.48
N GLU A 110 -3.23 -24.83 16.32
CA GLU A 110 -1.89 -25.41 16.36
C GLU A 110 -0.99 -24.83 15.27
N THR A 111 -1.51 -24.63 14.07
CA THR A 111 -0.77 -23.98 12.99
C THR A 111 -0.52 -22.50 13.31
N ALA A 112 -1.54 -21.78 13.77
CA ALA A 112 -1.42 -20.38 14.15
C ALA A 112 -0.40 -20.20 15.29
N LYS A 113 -0.45 -21.08 16.30
CA LYS A 113 0.52 -21.12 17.40
C LYS A 113 1.95 -21.34 16.88
N ALA A 114 2.17 -22.32 16.02
CA ALA A 114 3.49 -22.59 15.44
C ALA A 114 4.00 -21.39 14.61
N ALA A 115 3.12 -20.67 13.93
CA ALA A 115 3.47 -19.45 13.21
C ALA A 115 3.90 -18.31 14.16
N ILE A 116 3.22 -18.12 15.29
CA ILE A 116 3.63 -17.15 16.32
C ILE A 116 4.98 -17.54 16.93
N ASP A 117 5.19 -18.81 17.28
CA ASP A 117 6.46 -19.32 17.80
C ASP A 117 7.60 -19.11 16.80
N PHE A 118 7.33 -19.35 15.50
CA PHE A 118 8.25 -19.06 14.42
C PHE A 118 8.62 -17.57 14.37
N LEU A 119 7.63 -16.67 14.40
CA LEU A 119 7.87 -15.21 14.36
C LEU A 119 8.69 -14.76 15.58
N LEU A 120 8.36 -15.20 16.75
CA LEU A 120 9.10 -14.88 17.98
C LEU A 120 10.56 -15.33 17.89
N LYS A 121 10.82 -16.53 17.37
CA LYS A 121 12.17 -17.08 17.17
C LYS A 121 12.97 -16.29 16.13
N GLU A 122 12.37 -16.02 14.98
CA GLU A 122 13.06 -15.39 13.84
C GLU A 122 13.14 -13.85 13.94
N SER A 123 12.49 -13.24 14.93
CA SER A 123 12.44 -11.79 15.11
C SER A 123 13.67 -11.16 15.76
N GLY A 124 14.65 -11.96 16.21
CA GLY A 124 15.88 -11.46 16.82
C GLY A 124 15.60 -10.45 17.94
N ASN A 125 16.20 -9.28 17.82
CA ASN A 125 16.11 -8.21 18.82
C ASN A 125 14.91 -7.26 18.64
N ARG A 126 14.06 -7.48 17.64
CA ARG A 126 12.87 -6.63 17.40
C ARG A 126 11.94 -6.66 18.61
N LYS A 127 11.51 -5.49 19.07
CA LYS A 127 10.60 -5.35 20.21
C LYS A 127 9.12 -5.31 19.82
N VAL A 128 8.84 -4.89 18.59
CA VAL A 128 7.49 -4.78 18.04
C VAL A 128 7.38 -5.72 16.84
N LEU A 129 6.40 -6.59 16.89
CA LEU A 129 6.08 -7.57 15.85
C LEU A 129 4.67 -7.34 15.33
N GLU A 130 4.42 -7.69 14.09
CA GLU A 130 3.14 -7.44 13.44
C GLU A 130 2.53 -8.77 12.97
N VAL A 131 1.22 -8.91 13.16
CA VAL A 131 0.44 -10.02 12.59
C VAL A 131 -0.78 -9.46 11.89
N ASP A 132 -0.90 -9.78 10.61
CA ASP A 132 -2.05 -9.45 9.80
C ASP A 132 -2.91 -10.71 9.59
N PHE A 133 -4.12 -10.71 10.11
CA PHE A 133 -5.08 -11.79 9.88
C PHE A 133 -5.78 -11.59 8.55
N PHE A 134 -5.59 -12.54 7.66
CA PHE A 134 -5.96 -12.47 6.26
C PHE A 134 -6.50 -13.82 5.75
N GLY A 135 -6.55 -13.97 4.42
CA GLY A 135 -6.97 -15.18 3.71
C GLY A 135 -8.12 -14.87 2.76
N GLY A 136 -9.12 -15.72 2.72
CA GLY A 136 -10.39 -15.45 2.04
C GLY A 136 -11.21 -14.43 2.85
N GLU A 137 -11.80 -14.89 3.97
CA GLU A 137 -12.43 -14.00 4.95
C GLU A 137 -12.03 -14.44 6.38
N PRO A 138 -11.25 -13.62 7.10
CA PRO A 138 -10.77 -13.98 8.44
C PRO A 138 -11.87 -14.21 9.47
N LEU A 139 -12.99 -13.51 9.37
CA LEU A 139 -14.12 -13.70 10.29
C LEU A 139 -14.77 -15.08 10.21
N MET A 140 -14.51 -15.86 9.15
CA MET A 140 -14.96 -17.26 9.08
C MET A 140 -14.20 -18.16 10.07
N ASN A 141 -13.07 -17.68 10.63
CA ASN A 141 -12.29 -18.40 11.62
C ASN A 141 -11.93 -17.51 12.83
N LEU A 142 -12.88 -16.69 13.28
CA LEU A 142 -12.68 -15.70 14.35
C LEU A 142 -12.22 -16.31 15.68
N ASP A 143 -12.64 -17.55 15.99
CA ASP A 143 -12.18 -18.24 17.19
C ASP A 143 -10.66 -18.42 17.20
N VAL A 144 -10.09 -18.90 16.09
CA VAL A 144 -8.64 -19.05 15.96
C VAL A 144 -7.93 -17.69 16.01
N VAL A 145 -8.51 -16.65 15.40
CA VAL A 145 -7.97 -15.28 15.49
C VAL A 145 -7.87 -14.85 16.96
N LYS A 146 -8.97 -14.97 17.72
CA LYS A 146 -9.01 -14.61 19.17
C LYS A 146 -7.95 -15.36 19.97
N ARG A 147 -7.92 -16.68 19.83
CA ARG A 147 -6.96 -17.54 20.54
C ARG A 147 -5.52 -17.19 20.19
N THR A 148 -5.24 -16.89 18.93
CA THR A 148 -3.90 -16.50 18.45
C THR A 148 -3.47 -15.16 19.04
N VAL A 149 -4.36 -14.16 19.09
CA VAL A 149 -4.07 -12.84 19.70
C VAL A 149 -3.67 -13.01 21.16
N TYR A 150 -4.46 -13.73 21.95
CA TYR A 150 -4.16 -13.93 23.39
C TYR A 150 -2.87 -14.72 23.60
N TYR A 151 -2.67 -15.80 22.84
CA TYR A 151 -1.43 -16.57 22.90
C TYR A 151 -0.20 -15.72 22.56
N ALA A 152 -0.26 -14.96 21.46
CA ALA A 152 0.85 -14.13 21.01
C ALA A 152 1.21 -13.05 22.05
N LYS A 153 0.22 -12.41 22.67
CA LYS A 153 0.43 -11.42 23.74
C LYS A 153 1.11 -12.02 24.95
N GLU A 154 0.68 -13.21 25.38
CA GLU A 154 1.27 -13.92 26.51
C GLU A 154 2.74 -14.29 26.24
N GLU A 155 3.04 -14.91 25.09
CA GLU A 155 4.40 -15.35 24.77
C GLU A 155 5.35 -14.15 24.51
N ALA A 156 4.87 -13.10 23.87
CA ALA A 156 5.67 -11.89 23.65
C ALA A 156 6.06 -11.21 24.96
N ALA A 157 5.15 -11.14 25.93
CA ALA A 157 5.43 -10.54 27.23
C ALA A 157 6.59 -11.25 27.97
N LYS A 158 6.71 -12.57 27.86
CA LYS A 158 7.83 -13.36 28.43
C LYS A 158 9.19 -12.97 27.85
N LEU A 159 9.19 -12.42 26.60
CA LEU A 159 10.40 -12.03 25.87
C LEU A 159 10.63 -10.49 25.84
N GLY A 160 9.81 -9.73 26.55
CA GLY A 160 9.84 -8.27 26.53
C GLY A 160 9.55 -7.69 25.15
N LYS A 161 8.67 -8.37 24.37
CA LYS A 161 8.18 -7.98 23.05
C LYS A 161 6.70 -7.65 23.12
N ARG A 162 6.17 -7.03 22.04
CA ARG A 162 4.73 -6.78 21.88
C ARG A 162 4.31 -7.02 20.44
N PHE A 163 3.06 -7.37 20.25
CA PHE A 163 2.44 -7.49 18.94
C PHE A 163 1.53 -6.30 18.64
N LEU A 164 1.48 -5.96 17.36
CA LEU A 164 0.44 -5.15 16.74
C LEU A 164 -0.34 -6.07 15.80
N PHE A 165 -1.65 -6.10 15.96
CA PHE A 165 -2.52 -6.96 15.16
C PHE A 165 -3.30 -6.12 14.17
N THR A 166 -3.39 -6.61 12.93
CA THR A 166 -4.25 -6.06 11.89
C THR A 166 -5.13 -7.15 11.31
N THR A 167 -6.22 -6.76 10.68
CA THR A 167 -7.08 -7.68 9.93
C THR A 167 -7.71 -6.96 8.75
N THR A 168 -7.97 -7.71 7.68
CA THR A 168 -8.73 -7.24 6.53
C THR A 168 -10.01 -8.05 6.44
N THR A 169 -11.17 -7.40 6.42
CA THR A 169 -12.46 -8.09 6.31
C THR A 169 -13.36 -7.48 5.24
N ASN A 170 -14.17 -8.30 4.61
CA ASN A 170 -15.23 -7.84 3.71
C ASN A 170 -16.49 -7.32 4.45
N GLY A 171 -16.54 -7.43 5.76
CA GLY A 171 -17.58 -6.88 6.62
C GLY A 171 -18.88 -7.69 6.71
N LEU A 172 -19.05 -8.77 5.92
CA LEU A 172 -20.30 -9.53 5.89
C LEU A 172 -20.60 -10.28 7.21
N LEU A 173 -19.53 -10.68 7.94
CA LEU A 173 -19.63 -11.35 9.25
C LEU A 173 -19.26 -10.42 10.42
N LEU A 174 -19.20 -9.12 10.19
CA LEU A 174 -18.82 -8.13 11.19
C LEU A 174 -20.00 -7.84 12.14
N ASP A 175 -20.25 -8.73 13.08
CA ASP A 175 -21.25 -8.59 14.12
C ASP A 175 -20.73 -7.80 15.34
N ASP A 176 -21.59 -7.59 16.34
CA ASP A 176 -21.25 -6.82 17.53
C ASP A 176 -20.09 -7.43 18.33
N GLY A 177 -20.00 -8.75 18.41
CA GLY A 177 -18.92 -9.45 19.10
C GLY A 177 -17.58 -9.32 18.36
N ALA A 178 -17.60 -9.34 17.04
CA ALA A 178 -16.41 -9.08 16.22
C ALA A 178 -15.97 -7.60 16.32
N ILE A 179 -16.92 -6.67 16.30
CA ILE A 179 -16.67 -5.23 16.49
C ILE A 179 -16.01 -4.96 17.84
N GLU A 180 -16.56 -5.51 18.94
CA GLU A 180 -16.00 -5.35 20.27
C GLU A 180 -14.58 -5.90 20.34
N PHE A 181 -14.34 -7.11 19.83
CA PHE A 181 -13.03 -7.72 19.81
C PHE A 181 -12.02 -6.92 18.98
N PHE A 182 -12.41 -6.48 17.77
CA PHE A 182 -11.52 -5.69 16.93
C PHE A 182 -11.19 -4.32 17.56
N ASN A 183 -12.16 -3.69 18.21
CA ASN A 183 -11.91 -2.45 18.93
C ASN A 183 -10.99 -2.64 20.14
N ALA A 184 -11.05 -3.79 20.79
CA ALA A 184 -10.17 -4.09 21.92
C ALA A 184 -8.74 -4.42 21.45
N GLU A 185 -8.58 -5.28 20.46
CA GLU A 185 -7.34 -6.01 20.20
C GLU A 185 -6.58 -5.60 18.94
N MET A 186 -7.27 -5.05 17.92
CA MET A 186 -6.64 -4.70 16.64
C MET A 186 -6.12 -3.27 16.63
N GLU A 187 -4.86 -3.09 16.25
CA GLU A 187 -4.25 -1.77 16.00
C GLU A 187 -4.86 -1.11 14.79
N ASN A 188 -5.06 -1.86 13.72
CA ASN A 188 -5.67 -1.40 12.47
C ASN A 188 -6.66 -2.44 11.93
N VAL A 189 -7.73 -1.98 11.29
CA VAL A 189 -8.70 -2.83 10.60
C VAL A 189 -8.95 -2.29 9.20
N VAL A 190 -8.76 -3.12 8.19
CA VAL A 190 -9.05 -2.80 6.79
C VAL A 190 -10.43 -3.36 6.42
N LEU A 191 -11.31 -2.47 6.00
CA LEU A 191 -12.70 -2.75 5.65
C LEU A 191 -12.86 -2.68 4.13
N SER A 192 -13.23 -3.77 3.50
CA SER A 192 -13.30 -3.86 2.05
C SER A 192 -14.59 -3.26 1.49
N LEU A 193 -14.49 -2.10 0.82
CA LEU A 193 -15.62 -1.43 0.18
C LEU A 193 -15.11 -0.64 -1.05
N ASP A 194 -15.67 -0.90 -2.24
CA ASP A 194 -15.08 -0.37 -3.48
C ASP A 194 -15.58 1.03 -3.87
N GLY A 195 -16.61 1.55 -3.21
CA GLY A 195 -17.20 2.86 -3.51
C GLY A 195 -18.71 2.80 -3.66
N ARG A 196 -19.24 3.47 -4.68
CA ARG A 196 -20.68 3.51 -4.99
C ARG A 196 -21.29 2.11 -5.05
N LYS A 197 -22.54 1.99 -4.62
CA LYS A 197 -23.23 0.70 -4.50
C LYS A 197 -23.19 -0.12 -5.80
N GLU A 198 -23.51 0.49 -6.93
CA GLU A 198 -23.52 -0.18 -8.24
C GLU A 198 -22.14 -0.71 -8.64
N ILE A 199 -21.06 0.02 -8.31
CA ILE A 199 -19.67 -0.39 -8.55
C ILE A 199 -19.30 -1.56 -7.65
N HIS A 200 -19.55 -1.41 -6.35
CA HIS A 200 -19.28 -2.47 -5.37
C HIS A 200 -20.03 -3.76 -5.73
N ASP A 201 -21.34 -3.64 -5.99
CA ASP A 201 -22.21 -4.78 -6.28
C ASP A 201 -21.92 -5.44 -7.63
N GLU A 202 -21.30 -4.73 -8.60
CA GLU A 202 -20.87 -5.32 -9.87
C GLU A 202 -19.78 -6.37 -9.66
N VAL A 203 -18.86 -6.14 -8.77
CA VAL A 203 -17.65 -6.98 -8.59
C VAL A 203 -17.64 -7.80 -7.31
N ARG A 204 -18.20 -7.29 -6.18
CA ARG A 204 -18.24 -8.03 -4.89
C ARG A 204 -19.57 -8.73 -4.71
N LYS A 205 -19.67 -9.94 -5.27
CA LYS A 205 -20.86 -10.79 -5.18
C LYS A 205 -20.83 -11.67 -3.94
N THR A 206 -22.00 -11.91 -3.37
CA THR A 206 -22.21 -13.01 -2.42
C THR A 206 -22.13 -14.36 -3.13
N VAL A 207 -22.05 -15.46 -2.38
CA VAL A 207 -22.03 -16.84 -2.94
C VAL A 207 -23.25 -17.11 -3.84
N ASN A 208 -24.41 -16.47 -3.59
CA ASN A 208 -25.62 -16.60 -4.40
C ASN A 208 -25.69 -15.59 -5.56
N GLY A 209 -24.61 -14.90 -5.89
CA GLY A 209 -24.52 -13.98 -7.02
C GLY A 209 -25.19 -12.62 -6.81
N LYS A 210 -25.69 -12.30 -5.61
CA LYS A 210 -26.26 -10.98 -5.27
C LYS A 210 -25.13 -9.99 -4.93
N GLY A 211 -25.39 -8.70 -5.08
CA GLY A 211 -24.53 -7.65 -4.52
C GLY A 211 -24.41 -7.73 -3.01
N SER A 212 -23.31 -7.25 -2.46
CA SER A 212 -23.05 -7.33 -1.02
C SER A 212 -23.11 -5.97 -0.31
N PHE A 213 -23.21 -4.85 -1.03
CA PHE A 213 -23.14 -3.51 -0.47
C PHE A 213 -24.13 -3.29 0.69
N ASP A 214 -25.43 -3.54 0.46
CA ASP A 214 -26.46 -3.32 1.49
C ASP A 214 -26.27 -4.21 2.72
N ALA A 215 -25.62 -5.37 2.56
CA ALA A 215 -25.38 -6.29 3.66
C ALA A 215 -24.20 -5.84 4.55
N VAL A 216 -23.25 -5.08 4.01
CA VAL A 216 -21.99 -4.75 4.71
C VAL A 216 -21.95 -3.29 5.20
N ILE A 217 -22.55 -2.33 4.46
CA ILE A 217 -22.37 -0.90 4.72
C ILE A 217 -22.81 -0.48 6.14
N GLY A 218 -23.92 -1.03 6.63
CA GLY A 218 -24.44 -0.73 7.97
C GLY A 218 -23.50 -1.17 9.09
N GLN A 219 -22.93 -2.36 8.98
CA GLN A 219 -21.99 -2.90 9.97
C GLN A 219 -20.64 -2.17 9.91
N ILE A 220 -20.15 -1.85 8.71
CA ILE A 220 -18.92 -1.08 8.53
C ILE A 220 -19.07 0.31 9.17
N LYS A 221 -20.18 1.02 8.93
CA LYS A 221 -20.46 2.31 9.58
C LYS A 221 -20.56 2.19 11.11
N LYS A 222 -21.20 1.13 11.61
CA LYS A 222 -21.27 0.86 13.05
C LYS A 222 -19.90 0.67 13.66
N PHE A 223 -19.04 -0.12 13.01
CA PHE A 223 -17.66 -0.34 13.41
C PHE A 223 -16.88 0.99 13.44
N VAL A 224 -16.87 1.74 12.35
CA VAL A 224 -16.12 3.00 12.24
C VAL A 224 -16.57 3.99 13.33
N LYS A 225 -17.87 4.13 13.55
CA LYS A 225 -18.41 5.01 14.61
C LYS A 225 -17.95 4.59 16.02
N SER A 226 -17.74 3.30 16.25
CA SER A 226 -17.32 2.76 17.55
C SER A 226 -15.81 2.68 17.71
N ARG A 227 -15.03 2.97 16.63
CA ARG A 227 -13.58 2.77 16.59
C ARG A 227 -12.79 3.78 17.43
N GLY A 228 -13.35 4.99 17.65
CA GLY A 228 -12.65 6.09 18.34
C GLY A 228 -11.40 6.52 17.57
N ASP A 229 -10.31 6.77 18.29
CA ASP A 229 -9.04 7.24 17.71
C ASP A 229 -8.16 6.11 17.13
N LYS A 230 -8.64 4.87 17.13
CA LYS A 230 -7.88 3.73 16.59
C LYS A 230 -7.93 3.70 15.07
N HIS A 231 -6.82 3.24 14.46
CA HIS A 231 -6.69 3.21 13.01
C HIS A 231 -7.65 2.23 12.33
N TYR A 232 -8.17 2.65 11.20
CA TYR A 232 -8.88 1.83 10.22
C TYR A 232 -8.64 2.38 8.82
N TYR A 233 -8.90 1.55 7.81
CA TYR A 233 -9.00 2.00 6.42
C TYR A 233 -10.20 1.34 5.76
N VAL A 234 -11.00 2.13 5.04
CA VAL A 234 -11.89 1.59 4.02
C VAL A 234 -11.08 1.47 2.75
N ARG A 235 -10.93 0.23 2.27
CA ARG A 235 -10.12 -0.08 1.10
C ARG A 235 -10.96 -0.59 -0.05
N GLY A 236 -10.91 0.14 -1.16
CA GLY A 236 -11.54 -0.19 -2.43
C GLY A 236 -10.54 -0.62 -3.50
N THR A 237 -11.09 -1.19 -4.56
CA THR A 237 -10.36 -1.55 -5.76
C THR A 237 -11.10 -1.00 -6.97
N PHE A 238 -10.41 -0.22 -7.83
CA PHE A 238 -10.98 0.21 -9.10
C PHE A 238 -10.47 -0.67 -10.25
N THR A 239 -11.29 -0.79 -11.28
CA THR A 239 -11.08 -1.64 -12.44
C THR A 239 -11.28 -0.86 -13.72
N ALA A 240 -11.11 -1.49 -14.88
CA ALA A 240 -11.47 -0.90 -16.17
C ALA A 240 -12.98 -0.54 -16.28
N LYS A 241 -13.84 -1.00 -15.35
CA LYS A 241 -15.28 -0.69 -15.33
C LYS A 241 -15.63 0.59 -14.60
N ASN A 242 -14.76 1.07 -13.72
CA ASN A 242 -14.95 2.29 -12.92
C ASN A 242 -13.70 3.14 -12.93
N LEU A 243 -13.24 3.53 -14.12
CA LEU A 243 -12.08 4.43 -14.26
C LEU A 243 -12.34 5.80 -13.61
N ASP A 244 -13.61 6.18 -13.40
CA ASP A 244 -14.04 7.37 -12.64
C ASP A 244 -13.97 7.16 -11.11
N PHE A 245 -12.91 6.48 -10.64
CA PHE A 245 -12.72 6.08 -9.24
C PHE A 245 -12.66 7.25 -8.25
N SER A 246 -12.37 8.46 -8.71
CA SER A 246 -12.46 9.66 -7.88
C SER A 246 -13.84 9.79 -7.26
N LYS A 247 -14.91 9.49 -8.01
CA LYS A 247 -16.29 9.50 -7.51
C LYS A 247 -16.53 8.45 -6.44
N ASP A 248 -15.85 7.30 -6.51
CA ASP A 248 -15.96 6.24 -5.52
C ASP A 248 -15.28 6.65 -4.21
N VAL A 249 -14.10 7.28 -4.29
CA VAL A 249 -13.42 7.83 -3.11
C VAL A 249 -14.26 8.92 -2.44
N LEU A 250 -14.77 9.86 -3.23
CA LEU A 250 -15.59 10.97 -2.71
C LEU A 250 -16.91 10.47 -2.13
N PHE A 251 -17.54 9.48 -2.76
CA PHE A 251 -18.74 8.83 -2.21
C PHE A 251 -18.45 8.22 -0.83
N LEU A 252 -17.34 7.49 -0.67
CA LEU A 252 -16.96 6.92 0.62
C LEU A 252 -16.71 8.00 1.68
N ALA A 253 -16.07 9.11 1.31
CA ALA A 253 -15.89 10.26 2.22
C ALA A 253 -17.24 10.87 2.62
N ASP A 254 -18.19 11.01 1.67
CA ASP A 254 -19.55 11.52 1.94
C ASP A 254 -20.39 10.55 2.80
N GLU A 255 -20.09 9.25 2.76
CA GLU A 255 -20.66 8.24 3.66
C GLU A 255 -20.11 8.32 5.10
N GLY A 256 -19.15 9.23 5.36
CA GLY A 256 -18.56 9.51 6.67
C GLY A 256 -17.34 8.65 7.01
N PHE A 257 -16.63 8.15 6.03
CA PHE A 257 -15.37 7.44 6.24
C PHE A 257 -14.17 8.39 6.14
N ASP A 258 -13.40 8.50 7.21
CA ASP A 258 -12.29 9.45 7.33
C ASP A 258 -10.95 8.90 6.81
N SER A 259 -10.83 7.59 6.61
CA SER A 259 -9.57 6.95 6.17
C SER A 259 -9.83 6.01 5.01
N LEU A 260 -9.35 6.41 3.84
CA LEU A 260 -9.66 5.78 2.56
C LEU A 260 -8.40 5.35 1.80
N SER A 261 -8.48 4.22 1.10
CA SER A 261 -7.47 3.73 0.17
C SER A 261 -8.16 3.04 -1.00
N VAL A 262 -7.90 3.49 -2.23
CA VAL A 262 -8.45 2.86 -3.44
C VAL A 262 -7.31 2.55 -4.40
N GLU A 263 -7.14 1.25 -4.70
CA GLU A 263 -6.03 0.73 -5.49
C GLU A 263 -6.50 0.23 -6.87
N PRO A 264 -5.63 0.30 -7.89
CA PRO A 264 -5.93 -0.34 -9.18
C PRO A 264 -5.95 -1.86 -9.03
N VAL A 265 -6.86 -2.49 -9.75
CA VAL A 265 -6.93 -3.96 -9.82
C VAL A 265 -5.66 -4.57 -10.42
N VAL A 266 -5.28 -5.72 -9.88
CA VAL A 266 -4.27 -6.61 -10.48
C VAL A 266 -4.99 -7.89 -10.91
N THR A 267 -5.18 -8.11 -12.21
CA THR A 267 -5.96 -9.22 -12.74
C THR A 267 -5.66 -9.47 -14.21
N ASP A 268 -5.81 -10.72 -14.64
CA ASP A 268 -5.75 -11.13 -16.06
C ASP A 268 -7.15 -11.19 -16.72
N ILE A 269 -8.21 -10.87 -15.98
CA ILE A 269 -9.58 -10.86 -16.48
C ILE A 269 -9.74 -9.67 -17.43
N PRO A 270 -9.93 -9.90 -18.75
CA PRO A 270 -9.83 -8.87 -19.79
C PRO A 270 -10.76 -7.67 -19.59
N GLU A 271 -11.98 -7.90 -19.09
CA GLU A 271 -12.98 -6.86 -18.88
C GLU A 271 -12.75 -6.00 -17.62
N LEU A 272 -11.89 -6.43 -16.70
CA LEU A 272 -11.55 -5.72 -15.47
C LEU A 272 -10.13 -5.14 -15.52
N GLN A 273 -9.27 -5.70 -16.38
CA GLN A 273 -7.86 -5.34 -16.45
C GLN A 273 -7.66 -3.89 -16.91
N ILE A 274 -6.87 -3.15 -16.15
CA ILE A 274 -6.41 -1.82 -16.53
C ILE A 274 -5.30 -1.97 -17.57
N ARG A 275 -5.41 -1.20 -18.69
CA ARG A 275 -4.49 -1.23 -19.81
C ARG A 275 -3.97 0.18 -20.11
N GLU A 276 -2.97 0.27 -20.97
CA GLU A 276 -2.30 1.53 -21.34
C GLU A 276 -3.28 2.59 -21.86
N GLU A 277 -4.27 2.18 -22.64
CA GLU A 277 -5.33 3.07 -23.16
C GLU A 277 -6.18 3.75 -22.06
N HIS A 278 -6.17 3.22 -20.82
CA HIS A 278 -6.88 3.79 -19.68
C HIS A 278 -6.08 4.85 -18.92
N LEU A 279 -4.74 4.91 -19.14
CA LEU A 279 -3.86 5.80 -18.37
C LEU A 279 -4.29 7.28 -18.44
N PRO A 280 -4.61 7.87 -19.61
CA PRO A 280 -4.97 9.28 -19.65
C PRO A 280 -6.18 9.62 -18.78
N GLN A 281 -7.17 8.71 -18.72
CA GLN A 281 -8.33 8.91 -17.86
C GLN A 281 -7.97 8.74 -16.38
N ILE A 282 -7.17 7.74 -16.03
CA ILE A 282 -6.73 7.49 -14.65
C ILE A 282 -5.92 8.68 -14.11
N GLU A 283 -5.03 9.23 -14.91
CA GLU A 283 -4.24 10.41 -14.56
C GLU A 283 -5.14 11.62 -14.30
N LYS A 284 -6.14 11.84 -15.16
CA LYS A 284 -7.15 12.88 -14.97
C LYS A 284 -7.99 12.65 -13.70
N GLU A 285 -8.35 11.42 -13.38
CA GLU A 285 -9.12 11.11 -12.18
C GLU A 285 -8.31 11.35 -10.88
N TYR A 286 -6.98 11.14 -10.92
CA TYR A 286 -6.13 11.56 -9.81
C TYR A 286 -6.10 13.07 -9.65
N GLU A 287 -6.11 13.85 -10.73
CA GLU A 287 -6.22 15.32 -10.69
C GLU A 287 -7.57 15.77 -10.12
N ILE A 288 -8.66 15.22 -10.61
CA ILE A 288 -10.01 15.52 -10.10
C ILE A 288 -10.10 15.23 -8.59
N LEU A 289 -9.57 14.08 -8.18
CA LEU A 289 -9.55 13.70 -6.76
C LEU A 289 -8.67 14.65 -5.95
N CYS A 290 -7.53 15.07 -6.49
CA CYS A 290 -6.60 16.00 -5.85
C CYS A 290 -7.25 17.38 -5.63
N ASP A 291 -7.91 17.94 -6.65
CA ASP A 291 -8.62 19.21 -6.56
C ASP A 291 -9.73 19.17 -5.48
N GLU A 292 -10.57 18.14 -5.51
CA GLU A 292 -11.63 17.99 -4.52
C GLU A 292 -11.06 17.71 -3.11
N TYR A 293 -9.94 17.03 -3.01
CA TYR A 293 -9.25 16.77 -1.75
C TYR A 293 -8.78 18.06 -1.09
N VAL A 294 -8.05 18.92 -1.84
CA VAL A 294 -7.57 20.23 -1.37
C VAL A 294 -8.74 21.13 -0.96
N LYS A 295 -9.76 21.22 -1.81
CA LYS A 295 -10.97 22.00 -1.54
C LYS A 295 -11.71 21.54 -0.28
N ARG A 296 -11.89 20.23 -0.08
CA ARG A 296 -12.52 19.69 1.13
C ARG A 296 -11.72 19.97 2.39
N GLU A 297 -10.39 19.94 2.32
CA GLU A 297 -9.55 20.37 3.45
C GLU A 297 -9.78 21.84 3.80
N GLU A 298 -9.87 22.73 2.81
CA GLU A 298 -10.16 24.15 3.01
C GLU A 298 -11.54 24.41 3.61
N GLU A 299 -12.52 23.60 3.23
CA GLU A 299 -13.88 23.66 3.76
C GLU A 299 -14.03 23.01 5.16
N GLY A 300 -12.97 22.44 5.74
CA GLY A 300 -13.03 21.71 7.00
C GLY A 300 -13.74 20.34 6.91
N LYS A 301 -13.85 19.78 5.70
CA LYS A 301 -14.43 18.46 5.38
C LYS A 301 -13.38 17.47 4.91
N GLY A 302 -12.12 17.68 5.32
CA GLY A 302 -11.00 16.84 4.92
C GLY A 302 -11.17 15.40 5.37
N PHE A 303 -10.56 14.48 4.64
CA PHE A 303 -10.44 13.06 4.97
C PHE A 303 -9.00 12.58 4.68
N ASN A 304 -8.60 11.46 5.20
CA ASN A 304 -7.29 10.88 4.95
C ASN A 304 -7.37 9.95 3.72
N PHE A 305 -6.81 10.38 2.58
CA PHE A 305 -6.58 9.50 1.45
C PHE A 305 -5.15 8.98 1.51
N PHE A 306 -4.99 7.71 1.84
CA PHE A 306 -3.69 7.05 2.09
C PHE A 306 -2.64 7.37 1.02
N HIS A 307 -3.05 7.45 -0.24
CA HIS A 307 -2.15 7.61 -1.38
C HIS A 307 -1.65 9.04 -1.58
N PHE A 308 -2.23 10.03 -0.90
CA PHE A 308 -1.76 11.41 -0.90
C PHE A 308 -0.89 11.74 0.33
N ASN A 309 -0.61 10.76 1.17
CA ASN A 309 0.29 10.92 2.31
C ASN A 309 1.74 10.73 1.85
N VAL A 310 2.43 11.83 1.57
CA VAL A 310 3.86 11.87 1.27
C VAL A 310 4.56 12.65 2.36
N ASP A 311 5.58 12.01 2.96
CA ASP A 311 6.46 12.64 3.93
C ASP A 311 7.81 12.91 3.23
N LEU A 312 8.14 14.19 3.09
CA LEU A 312 9.38 14.68 2.48
C LEU A 312 10.32 15.30 3.51
N GLU A 313 9.98 15.28 4.80
CA GLU A 313 10.79 15.88 5.85
C GLU A 313 12.02 15.04 6.18
N GLY A 314 13.15 15.70 6.34
CA GLY A 314 14.40 15.02 6.71
C GLY A 314 15.07 14.19 5.62
N GLY A 315 14.63 14.33 4.36
CA GLY A 315 15.19 13.60 3.22
C GLY A 315 14.63 12.17 3.05
N PRO A 316 15.22 11.37 2.12
CA PRO A 316 14.70 10.03 1.82
C PRO A 316 14.84 9.06 2.99
N CYS A 317 13.75 8.49 3.46
CA CYS A 317 13.78 7.48 4.52
C CYS A 317 14.22 6.10 3.99
N LEU A 318 15.52 5.87 3.82
CA LEU A 318 16.07 4.67 3.21
C LEU A 318 15.69 3.40 3.96
N SER A 319 15.67 3.42 5.29
CA SER A 319 15.33 2.25 6.11
C SER A 319 13.92 1.69 5.85
N LYS A 320 13.00 2.52 5.36
CA LYS A 320 11.63 2.12 4.98
C LYS A 320 11.48 1.90 3.47
N ARG A 321 12.29 2.57 2.66
CA ARG A 321 12.04 2.67 1.22
C ARG A 321 12.87 1.70 0.38
N VAL A 322 14.00 1.20 0.89
CA VAL A 322 14.89 0.35 0.09
C VAL A 322 14.30 -1.02 -0.21
N SER A 323 13.72 -1.68 0.80
CA SER A 323 13.14 -3.03 0.67
C SER A 323 11.61 -3.06 0.56
N ALA A 324 10.96 -1.91 0.41
CA ALA A 324 9.51 -1.78 0.36
C ALA A 324 8.82 -2.49 1.57
N CYS A 325 7.88 -3.42 1.32
CA CYS A 325 7.18 -4.15 2.38
C CYS A 325 8.03 -5.24 3.06
N GLY A 326 9.21 -5.57 2.53
CA GLY A 326 10.08 -6.62 3.04
C GLY A 326 9.61 -8.05 2.76
N ALA A 327 8.72 -8.25 1.78
CA ALA A 327 8.22 -9.57 1.39
C ALA A 327 9.37 -10.57 1.14
N GLY A 328 9.24 -11.77 1.68
CA GLY A 328 10.22 -12.86 1.54
C GLY A 328 11.51 -12.68 2.35
N ASN A 329 11.67 -11.58 3.10
CA ASN A 329 12.83 -11.33 3.95
C ASN A 329 12.43 -10.96 5.40
N GLU A 330 11.64 -9.90 5.58
CA GLU A 330 11.17 -9.43 6.90
C GLU A 330 9.68 -9.68 7.13
N TYR A 331 8.93 -9.96 6.08
CA TYR A 331 7.50 -10.24 6.05
C TYR A 331 7.23 -11.52 5.26
N PHE A 332 6.39 -12.40 5.81
CA PHE A 332 5.98 -13.67 5.19
C PHE A 332 4.48 -13.89 5.34
N SER A 333 3.90 -14.73 4.49
CA SER A 333 2.57 -15.29 4.73
C SER A 333 2.65 -16.76 5.14
N VAL A 334 1.75 -17.15 6.05
CA VAL A 334 1.58 -18.53 6.49
C VAL A 334 0.17 -18.98 6.16
N VAL A 335 0.05 -20.08 5.43
CA VAL A 335 -1.25 -20.63 5.00
C VAL A 335 -1.74 -21.74 5.95
N PRO A 336 -3.00 -22.22 5.85
CA PRO A 336 -3.61 -23.11 6.84
C PRO A 336 -2.82 -24.40 7.16
N ASN A 337 -2.13 -24.98 6.19
CA ASN A 337 -1.28 -26.17 6.39
C ASN A 337 0.10 -25.87 6.98
N GLY A 338 0.39 -24.59 7.28
CA GLY A 338 1.66 -24.14 7.86
C GLY A 338 2.75 -23.78 6.84
N ASP A 339 2.52 -23.91 5.55
CA ASP A 339 3.48 -23.49 4.52
C ASP A 339 3.70 -21.98 4.55
N ILE A 340 4.95 -21.58 4.31
CA ILE A 340 5.42 -20.19 4.34
C ILE A 340 5.68 -19.72 2.91
N TYR A 341 5.18 -18.52 2.59
CA TYR A 341 5.36 -17.85 1.30
C TYR A 341 5.90 -16.42 1.48
N PRO A 342 6.51 -15.80 0.45
CA PRO A 342 7.02 -14.43 0.54
C PRO A 342 5.96 -13.39 0.94
N CYS A 343 4.73 -13.52 0.44
CA CYS A 343 3.56 -12.75 0.86
C CYS A 343 2.27 -13.45 0.40
N HIS A 344 1.13 -12.90 0.80
CA HIS A 344 -0.20 -13.44 0.48
C HIS A 344 -0.46 -13.61 -1.04
N GLN A 345 0.15 -12.77 -1.90
CA GLN A 345 -0.04 -12.88 -3.36
C GLN A 345 0.76 -14.03 -4.00
N PHE A 346 1.75 -14.58 -3.31
CA PHE A 346 2.50 -15.77 -3.76
C PHE A 346 1.97 -17.07 -3.16
N ALA A 347 1.00 -16.99 -2.24
CA ALA A 347 0.43 -18.16 -1.59
C ALA A 347 -0.24 -19.09 -2.60
N GLY A 348 -0.01 -20.41 -2.44
CA GLY A 348 -0.54 -21.44 -3.34
C GLY A 348 0.37 -21.81 -4.52
N ASP A 349 1.29 -20.94 -4.94
CA ASP A 349 2.29 -21.27 -5.96
C ASP A 349 3.49 -21.98 -5.32
N LYS A 350 3.59 -23.30 -5.55
CA LYS A 350 4.66 -24.16 -5.01
C LYS A 350 6.08 -23.67 -5.32
N LYS A 351 6.26 -22.93 -6.40
CA LYS A 351 7.55 -22.33 -6.78
C LYS A 351 8.06 -21.35 -5.72
N TRP A 352 7.15 -20.72 -5.00
CA TRP A 352 7.44 -19.69 -3.99
C TRP A 352 7.29 -20.20 -2.55
N ARG A 353 7.10 -21.51 -2.35
CA ARG A 353 7.09 -22.09 -1.00
C ARG A 353 8.48 -21.96 -0.36
N MET A 354 8.56 -21.22 0.71
CA MET A 354 9.81 -20.91 1.41
C MET A 354 10.09 -21.84 2.60
N GLY A 355 9.15 -22.68 2.99
CA GLY A 355 9.28 -23.60 4.12
C GLY A 355 7.94 -23.91 4.76
N ASN A 356 7.98 -24.41 6.00
CA ASN A 356 6.79 -24.69 6.79
C ASN A 356 7.07 -24.39 8.26
N VAL A 357 6.10 -23.83 8.99
CA VAL A 357 6.26 -23.43 10.41
C VAL A 357 6.60 -24.59 11.32
N PHE A 358 6.18 -25.80 10.99
CA PHE A 358 6.51 -27.01 11.76
C PHE A 358 7.92 -27.56 11.45
N GLU A 359 8.46 -27.27 10.28
CA GLU A 359 9.82 -27.66 9.90
C GLU A 359 10.88 -26.72 10.52
N GLY A 360 10.47 -25.47 10.84
CA GLY A 360 11.32 -24.48 11.49
C GLY A 360 12.52 -24.02 10.64
N LYS A 361 12.43 -24.16 9.30
CA LYS A 361 13.47 -23.79 8.34
C LYS A 361 12.85 -23.01 7.18
N LEU A 362 13.58 -22.00 6.72
CA LEU A 362 13.27 -21.26 5.49
C LEU A 362 14.24 -21.68 4.38
N ASP A 363 13.73 -21.66 3.16
CA ASP A 363 14.55 -21.76 1.94
C ASP A 363 15.48 -20.54 1.86
N LYS A 364 16.80 -20.81 1.97
CA LYS A 364 17.82 -19.77 2.00
C LYS A 364 17.95 -19.05 0.67
N ASP A 365 17.88 -19.78 -0.42
CA ASP A 365 18.10 -19.24 -1.77
C ASP A 365 16.94 -18.30 -2.16
N LEU A 366 15.69 -18.69 -1.86
CA LEU A 366 14.53 -17.82 -2.04
C LEU A 366 14.59 -16.60 -1.13
N ARG A 367 14.99 -16.77 0.13
CA ARG A 367 15.14 -15.65 1.07
C ARG A 367 16.20 -14.66 0.61
N GLU A 368 17.37 -15.15 0.17
CA GLU A 368 18.43 -14.31 -0.38
C GLU A 368 17.98 -13.58 -1.65
N LYS A 369 17.23 -14.26 -2.53
CA LYS A 369 16.66 -13.65 -3.73
C LYS A 369 15.76 -12.45 -3.37
N PHE A 370 14.84 -12.60 -2.40
CA PHE A 370 13.97 -11.51 -1.96
C PHE A 370 14.72 -10.42 -1.20
N ALA A 371 15.71 -10.79 -0.37
CA ALA A 371 16.56 -9.83 0.33
C ALA A 371 17.40 -8.98 -0.63
N ALA A 372 17.88 -9.58 -1.73
CA ALA A 372 18.63 -8.87 -2.76
C ALA A 372 17.75 -7.96 -3.64
N SER A 373 16.43 -8.26 -3.73
CA SER A 373 15.46 -7.45 -4.48
C SER A 373 15.16 -6.15 -3.74
N CYS A 374 15.78 -5.08 -4.14
CA CYS A 374 15.64 -3.79 -3.50
C CYS A 374 15.59 -2.66 -4.54
N LEU A 375 15.35 -1.44 -4.06
CA LEU A 375 15.26 -0.25 -4.90
C LEU A 375 16.48 -0.08 -5.84
N PHE A 376 17.67 -0.42 -5.38
CA PHE A 376 18.92 -0.23 -6.14
C PHE A 376 19.20 -1.34 -7.16
N THR A 377 18.50 -2.48 -7.06
CA THR A 377 18.65 -3.62 -7.98
C THR A 377 17.52 -3.70 -9.01
N ARG A 378 16.39 -3.03 -8.73
CA ARG A 378 15.21 -3.03 -9.61
C ARG A 378 15.46 -2.22 -10.86
N ARG A 379 15.21 -2.85 -12.00
CA ARG A 379 15.42 -2.24 -13.32
C ARG A 379 14.55 -0.99 -13.49
N LYS A 380 15.07 0.02 -14.19
CA LYS A 380 14.39 1.30 -14.49
C LYS A 380 14.10 2.19 -13.27
N CYS A 381 14.43 1.78 -12.04
CA CYS A 381 14.23 2.63 -10.87
C CYS A 381 15.32 3.67 -10.68
N ASP A 382 16.53 3.43 -11.18
CA ASP A 382 17.67 4.33 -11.01
C ASP A 382 17.38 5.75 -11.56
N GLY A 383 16.81 5.83 -12.76
CA GLY A 383 16.41 7.09 -13.41
C GLY A 383 14.99 7.55 -13.06
N CYS A 384 14.41 7.19 -11.91
CA CYS A 384 13.04 7.53 -11.55
C CYS A 384 12.97 8.50 -10.37
N PHE A 385 12.31 9.66 -10.54
CA PHE A 385 12.15 10.64 -9.46
C PHE A 385 11.38 10.06 -8.26
N ALA A 386 10.45 9.14 -8.51
CA ALA A 386 9.56 8.58 -7.50
C ALA A 386 10.24 7.47 -6.65
N LYS A 387 11.48 7.09 -6.93
CA LYS A 387 12.12 5.88 -6.38
C LYS A 387 12.12 5.81 -4.85
N PHE A 388 12.43 6.90 -4.15
CA PHE A 388 12.46 6.93 -2.69
C PHE A 388 11.09 7.15 -2.03
N ILE A 389 10.03 7.28 -2.83
CA ILE A 389 8.65 7.32 -2.36
C ILE A 389 7.95 5.99 -2.68
N CYS A 390 8.09 5.52 -3.92
CA CYS A 390 7.48 4.29 -4.45
C CYS A 390 8.15 3.00 -3.95
N SER A 391 9.46 3.03 -3.63
CA SER A 391 10.23 1.83 -3.24
C SER A 391 10.35 0.76 -4.32
N GLY A 392 10.19 1.10 -5.60
CA GLY A 392 10.30 0.18 -6.73
C GLY A 392 9.08 -0.72 -6.99
N GLY A 393 7.93 -0.40 -6.40
CA GLY A 393 6.68 -1.13 -6.62
C GLY A 393 6.56 -2.45 -5.84
N CYS A 394 5.52 -3.22 -6.15
CA CYS A 394 5.20 -4.49 -5.51
C CYS A 394 5.88 -5.66 -6.23
N SER A 395 6.68 -6.47 -5.52
CA SER A 395 7.35 -7.65 -6.09
C SER A 395 6.37 -8.66 -6.68
N ALA A 396 5.20 -8.84 -6.08
CA ALA A 396 4.20 -9.75 -6.60
C ALA A 396 3.57 -9.24 -7.90
N ASN A 397 3.24 -7.94 -7.98
CA ASN A 397 2.74 -7.34 -9.21
C ASN A 397 3.79 -7.38 -10.33
N ASN A 398 5.06 -7.08 -9.98
CA ASN A 398 6.17 -7.17 -10.92
C ASN A 398 6.27 -8.59 -11.50
N TYR A 399 6.23 -9.60 -10.63
CA TYR A 399 6.27 -11.00 -11.06
C TYR A 399 5.04 -11.41 -11.87
N HIS A 400 3.84 -11.00 -11.44
CA HIS A 400 2.60 -11.33 -12.13
C HIS A 400 2.60 -10.88 -13.61
N TYR A 401 3.03 -9.63 -13.86
CA TYR A 401 3.00 -9.06 -15.21
C TYR A 401 4.27 -9.30 -16.04
N ASN A 402 5.43 -9.40 -15.40
CA ASN A 402 6.71 -9.46 -16.09
C ASN A 402 7.48 -10.78 -15.87
N GLY A 403 6.98 -11.69 -15.03
CA GLY A 403 7.65 -12.94 -14.68
C GLY A 403 8.91 -12.79 -13.83
N ASP A 404 9.19 -11.57 -13.33
CA ASP A 404 10.38 -11.23 -12.54
C ASP A 404 10.01 -10.23 -11.43
N ILE A 405 10.48 -10.47 -10.20
CA ILE A 405 10.22 -9.60 -9.05
C ILE A 405 10.95 -8.26 -9.13
N ASP A 406 12.01 -8.16 -9.95
CA ASP A 406 12.87 -6.99 -10.10
C ASP A 406 12.57 -6.14 -11.35
N ILE A 407 11.56 -6.51 -12.12
CA ILE A 407 11.12 -5.73 -13.28
C ILE A 407 9.80 -5.03 -12.94
N PRO A 408 9.81 -3.72 -12.59
CA PRO A 408 8.59 -2.99 -12.28
C PRO A 408 7.59 -2.99 -13.45
N TYR A 409 6.31 -3.13 -13.13
CA TYR A 409 5.23 -3.07 -14.12
C TYR A 409 4.97 -1.61 -14.51
N GLU A 410 5.18 -1.28 -15.79
CA GLU A 410 5.19 0.11 -16.29
C GLU A 410 3.86 0.85 -16.06
N MET A 411 2.73 0.15 -16.20
CA MET A 411 1.42 0.74 -15.90
C MET A 411 1.31 1.23 -14.45
N THR A 412 1.75 0.38 -13.50
CA THR A 412 1.80 0.78 -12.09
C THR A 412 2.77 1.94 -11.87
N CYS A 413 3.89 1.97 -12.61
CA CYS A 413 4.86 3.07 -12.53
C CYS A 413 4.23 4.40 -12.99
N ALA A 414 3.50 4.42 -14.12
CA ALA A 414 2.83 5.61 -14.63
C ALA A 414 1.81 6.15 -13.62
N MET A 415 0.88 5.29 -13.17
CA MET A 415 -0.12 5.66 -12.16
C MET A 415 0.51 6.16 -10.85
N MET A 416 1.60 5.50 -10.41
CA MET A 416 2.30 5.90 -9.18
C MET A 416 2.97 7.28 -9.30
N LYS A 417 3.58 7.59 -10.44
CA LYS A 417 4.21 8.89 -10.69
C LYS A 417 3.17 10.00 -10.63
N LYS A 418 2.04 9.85 -11.34
CA LYS A 418 0.95 10.83 -11.31
C LYS A 418 0.38 11.04 -9.91
N ARG A 419 0.14 9.94 -9.20
CA ARG A 419 -0.33 9.96 -7.81
C ARG A 419 0.62 10.70 -6.87
N ILE A 420 1.94 10.53 -7.06
CA ILE A 420 2.96 11.23 -6.28
C ILE A 420 3.00 12.72 -6.62
N GLU A 421 2.87 13.12 -7.88
CA GLU A 421 2.76 14.52 -8.27
C GLU A 421 1.55 15.20 -7.62
N CYS A 422 0.38 14.55 -7.63
CA CYS A 422 -0.81 15.02 -6.91
C CYS A 422 -0.56 15.14 -5.40
N ALA A 423 0.08 14.13 -4.79
CA ALA A 423 0.40 14.17 -3.37
C ALA A 423 1.38 15.31 -3.00
N MET A 424 2.34 15.59 -3.87
CA MET A 424 3.27 16.72 -3.71
C MET A 424 2.54 18.06 -3.82
N HIS A 425 1.59 18.19 -4.76
CA HIS A 425 0.74 19.38 -4.85
C HIS A 425 -0.08 19.57 -3.56
N VAL A 426 -0.76 18.54 -3.07
CA VAL A 426 -1.49 18.60 -1.78
C VAL A 426 -0.58 19.05 -0.64
N LEU A 427 0.65 18.53 -0.56
CA LEU A 427 1.62 18.92 0.46
C LEU A 427 2.02 20.40 0.34
N ALA A 428 2.24 20.89 -0.88
CA ALA A 428 2.57 22.30 -1.14
C ALA A 428 1.41 23.24 -0.73
N GLU A 429 0.16 22.88 -1.06
CA GLU A 429 -1.03 23.64 -0.67
C GLU A 429 -1.18 23.72 0.87
N ARG A 430 -0.96 22.60 1.57
CA ARG A 430 -0.97 22.58 3.05
C ARG A 430 0.09 23.52 3.64
N LYS A 431 1.33 23.44 3.15
CA LYS A 431 2.43 24.32 3.61
C LYS A 431 2.20 25.80 3.29
N SER A 432 1.52 26.10 2.21
CA SER A 432 1.14 27.48 1.85
C SER A 432 0.12 28.08 2.83
N ARG A 433 -0.78 27.26 3.38
CA ARG A 433 -1.79 27.67 4.37
C ARG A 433 -1.27 27.83 5.80
N GLU A 434 -0.13 27.20 6.11
CA GLU A 434 0.51 27.31 7.43
C GLU A 434 1.39 28.57 7.59
N LYS A 435 1.67 29.26 6.48
CA LYS A 435 2.44 30.53 6.46
C LYS A 435 1.51 31.73 6.63
#